data_d5e69b566ddefe928899d028eb2bacfb
#
_entry.id   d5e69b566ddefe928899d028eb2bacfb
#
_cell.length_a   1.000
_cell.length_b   1.000
_cell.length_c   1.000
_cell.angle_alpha   90.00
_cell.angle_beta   90.00
_cell.angle_gamma   90.00
#
_symmetry.space_group_name_H-M   'P 1'
#
loop_
_entity.id
_entity.type
_entity.pdbx_description
1 polymer ?
#
loop_
_entity_poly.entity_id
_entity_poly.type
_entity_poly.pdbx_seq_one_letter_code
_entity_poly.pdbx_strand_id
1 'polypeptide(L)'
;MHSTRSTLVILAALVLNASLLFAQEKKPRVSPHETVNATVGEAKITIVCGRPYTKDPKSGEKRKIWGGLVPYGKVWRMGADEATLLTTDKAISIGGTAIEAGTYSLYLLPAEEGAKLIVNKQTGQWGTKYDESQDLVRIDLKKQTLDAPVDQFAIAVEKTAADGVLKLTWENTQYSAAIAVKK
;
A
#
# COMPACT_ATOMS: atom_id res chain seq x y z
N MET A 1 76.15 -43.36 10.45
CA MET A 1 75.46 -42.20 11.02
C MET A 1 74.54 -41.63 10.01
N HIS A 2 73.28 -42.02 9.97
CA HIS A 2 72.25 -41.53 9.00
C HIS A 2 71.25 -40.72 9.74
N SER A 3 71.18 -39.43 9.43
CA SER A 3 70.18 -38.50 9.91
C SER A 3 68.92 -38.57 9.03
N THR A 4 67.86 -39.08 9.55
CA THR A 4 66.56 -39.07 8.94
C THR A 4 65.85 -37.75 9.25
N ARG A 5 65.69 -36.90 8.24
CA ARG A 5 64.86 -35.69 8.36
C ARG A 5 63.39 -36.06 8.09
N SER A 6 62.58 -36.04 9.11
CA SER A 6 61.12 -36.16 9.00
C SER A 6 60.53 -34.90 8.45
N THR A 7 59.96 -34.97 7.25
CA THR A 7 59.20 -33.91 6.64
C THR A 7 57.75 -33.98 7.14
N LEU A 8 57.33 -33.03 7.96
CA LEU A 8 55.96 -32.88 8.46
C LEU A 8 55.12 -32.22 7.34
N VAL A 9 54.25 -32.98 6.72
CA VAL A 9 53.28 -32.45 5.76
C VAL A 9 52.07 -31.94 6.54
N ILE A 10 51.95 -30.65 6.65
CA ILE A 10 50.74 -29.98 7.23
C ILE A 10 49.69 -29.94 6.12
N LEU A 11 48.69 -30.81 6.25
CA LEU A 11 47.49 -30.79 5.42
C LEU A 11 46.54 -29.67 5.93
N ALA A 12 46.58 -28.51 5.30
CA ALA A 12 45.62 -27.45 5.57
C ALA A 12 44.27 -27.82 4.95
N ALA A 13 43.34 -28.33 5.77
CA ALA A 13 41.95 -28.52 5.36
C ALA A 13 41.27 -27.16 5.21
N LEU A 14 41.09 -26.70 4.00
CA LEU A 14 40.26 -25.54 3.66
C LEU A 14 38.80 -25.93 3.88
N VAL A 15 38.22 -25.57 5.03
CA VAL A 15 36.78 -25.69 5.27
C VAL A 15 36.11 -24.58 4.50
N LEU A 16 35.59 -24.91 3.33
CA LEU A 16 34.78 -24.02 2.52
C LEU A 16 33.40 -23.92 3.20
N ASN A 17 33.22 -22.90 4.05
CA ASN A 17 31.91 -22.52 4.58
C ASN A 17 31.05 -21.96 3.47
N ALA A 18 30.41 -22.83 2.71
CA ALA A 18 29.31 -22.46 1.85
C ALA A 18 28.12 -22.06 2.74
N SER A 19 28.03 -20.79 3.10
CA SER A 19 26.82 -20.21 3.67
C SER A 19 25.73 -20.30 2.62
N LEU A 20 24.94 -21.37 2.70
CA LEU A 20 23.67 -21.49 1.98
C LEU A 20 22.74 -20.38 2.52
N LEU A 21 22.77 -19.25 1.88
CA LEU A 21 21.73 -18.24 1.98
C LEU A 21 20.44 -18.89 1.46
N PHE A 22 19.69 -19.52 2.35
CA PHE A 22 18.31 -19.88 2.10
C PHE A 22 17.57 -18.55 1.91
N ALA A 23 17.41 -18.12 0.68
CA ALA A 23 16.42 -17.11 0.33
C ALA A 23 15.08 -17.72 0.75
N GLN A 24 14.57 -17.26 1.88
CA GLN A 24 13.25 -17.64 2.35
C GLN A 24 12.27 -17.15 1.30
N GLU A 25 11.79 -18.03 0.42
CA GLU A 25 10.72 -17.72 -0.52
C GLU A 25 9.53 -17.21 0.30
N LYS A 26 9.30 -15.89 0.21
CA LYS A 26 8.12 -15.30 0.83
C LYS A 26 6.92 -15.95 0.18
N LYS A 27 6.11 -16.67 0.98
CA LYS A 27 4.84 -17.24 0.51
C LYS A 27 4.07 -16.16 -0.28
N PRO A 28 3.50 -16.51 -1.44
CA PRO A 28 2.71 -15.57 -2.22
C PRO A 28 1.65 -14.92 -1.33
N ARG A 29 1.56 -13.60 -1.39
CA ARG A 29 0.53 -12.87 -0.64
C ARG A 29 -0.84 -13.18 -1.22
N VAL A 30 -1.82 -13.40 -0.37
CA VAL A 30 -3.22 -13.62 -0.76
C VAL A 30 -3.78 -12.39 -1.47
N SER A 31 -3.36 -11.20 -1.06
CA SER A 31 -3.67 -9.93 -1.70
C SER A 31 -2.40 -9.40 -2.36
N PRO A 32 -2.30 -9.42 -3.69
CA PRO A 32 -1.14 -8.87 -4.39
C PRO A 32 -0.91 -7.41 -4.01
N HIS A 33 0.34 -7.02 -3.87
CA HIS A 33 0.71 -5.62 -3.67
C HIS A 33 0.95 -4.95 -5.01
N GLU A 34 0.54 -3.71 -5.11
CA GLU A 34 0.73 -2.86 -6.28
C GLU A 34 1.42 -1.56 -5.89
N THR A 35 2.25 -1.07 -6.80
CA THR A 35 2.82 0.28 -6.73
C THR A 35 2.26 1.10 -7.87
N VAL A 36 1.48 2.11 -7.53
CA VAL A 36 0.94 3.10 -8.47
C VAL A 36 1.88 4.28 -8.49
N ASN A 37 2.45 4.58 -9.66
CA ASN A 37 3.27 5.76 -9.88
C ASN A 37 2.51 6.74 -10.79
N ALA A 38 2.44 7.99 -10.39
CA ALA A 38 1.80 9.05 -11.15
C ALA A 38 2.61 10.36 -11.07
N THR A 39 2.43 11.20 -12.08
CA THR A 39 2.94 12.56 -12.07
C THR A 39 1.76 13.51 -12.27
N VAL A 40 1.52 14.38 -11.29
CA VAL A 40 0.49 15.41 -11.30
C VAL A 40 1.17 16.76 -11.29
N GLY A 41 1.05 17.53 -12.39
CA GLY A 41 1.90 18.68 -12.58
C GLY A 41 3.39 18.26 -12.55
N GLU A 42 4.14 18.80 -11.59
CA GLU A 42 5.55 18.44 -11.36
C GLU A 42 5.75 17.49 -10.17
N ALA A 43 4.69 17.12 -9.42
CA ALA A 43 4.78 16.22 -8.28
C ALA A 43 4.81 14.76 -8.74
N LYS A 44 5.78 14.01 -8.25
CA LYS A 44 5.82 12.55 -8.37
C LYS A 44 5.12 11.94 -7.17
N ILE A 45 4.13 11.11 -7.45
CA ILE A 45 3.30 10.45 -6.46
C ILE A 45 3.49 8.95 -6.61
N THR A 46 3.77 8.30 -5.50
CA THR A 46 3.84 6.83 -5.41
C THR A 46 2.86 6.36 -4.35
N ILE A 47 2.00 5.40 -4.70
CA ILE A 47 1.08 4.76 -3.76
C ILE A 47 1.36 3.26 -3.76
N VAL A 48 1.59 2.69 -2.58
CA VAL A 48 1.80 1.24 -2.40
C VAL A 48 0.65 0.69 -1.58
N CYS A 49 -0.07 -0.30 -2.10
CA CYS A 49 -1.21 -0.90 -1.42
C CYS A 49 -1.31 -2.41 -1.67
N GLY A 50 -1.82 -3.15 -0.69
CA GLY A 50 -2.32 -4.50 -0.90
C GLY A 50 -3.70 -4.47 -1.53
N ARG A 51 -3.98 -5.33 -2.51
CA ARG A 51 -5.20 -5.33 -3.31
C ARG A 51 -6.06 -6.57 -3.01
N PRO A 52 -7.00 -6.50 -2.04
CA PRO A 52 -7.88 -7.61 -1.75
C PRO A 52 -8.93 -7.82 -2.86
N TYR A 53 -9.37 -9.07 -3.02
CA TYR A 53 -10.44 -9.45 -3.94
C TYR A 53 -11.81 -9.38 -3.26
N THR A 54 -12.90 -9.31 -4.05
CA THR A 54 -14.27 -9.45 -3.52
C THR A 54 -14.54 -10.86 -3.01
N LYS A 55 -13.89 -11.87 -3.59
CA LYS A 55 -14.00 -13.26 -3.14
C LYS A 55 -13.13 -13.53 -1.92
N ASP A 56 -13.64 -14.35 -1.01
CA ASP A 56 -12.86 -14.87 0.08
C ASP A 56 -11.78 -15.82 -0.47
N PRO A 57 -10.51 -15.62 -0.12
CA PRO A 57 -9.42 -16.40 -0.69
C PRO A 57 -9.39 -17.88 -0.22
N LYS A 58 -10.12 -18.20 0.85
CA LYS A 58 -10.19 -19.57 1.39
C LYS A 58 -11.40 -20.32 0.86
N SER A 59 -12.59 -19.70 0.91
CA SER A 59 -13.83 -20.36 0.48
C SER A 59 -14.16 -20.13 -0.99
N GLY A 60 -13.60 -19.07 -1.63
CA GLY A 60 -13.94 -18.63 -2.97
C GLY A 60 -15.29 -17.92 -3.07
N GLU A 61 -16.01 -17.78 -1.96
CA GLU A 61 -17.32 -17.13 -1.93
C GLU A 61 -17.20 -15.61 -2.04
N LYS A 62 -18.16 -15.01 -2.75
CA LYS A 62 -18.25 -13.55 -2.84
C LYS A 62 -18.63 -12.96 -1.48
N ARG A 63 -17.86 -11.99 -1.03
CA ARG A 63 -18.08 -11.28 0.24
C ARG A 63 -18.88 -10.00 0.00
N LYS A 64 -19.72 -9.63 0.95
CA LYS A 64 -20.27 -8.27 1.03
C LYS A 64 -19.12 -7.35 1.46
N ILE A 65 -18.73 -6.41 0.60
CA ILE A 65 -17.61 -5.51 0.88
C ILE A 65 -18.08 -4.34 1.76
N TRP A 66 -18.84 -3.43 1.21
CA TRP A 66 -19.27 -2.21 1.91
C TRP A 66 -20.39 -2.52 2.91
N GLY A 67 -20.20 -2.09 4.16
CA GLY A 67 -21.07 -2.46 5.29
C GLY A 67 -20.94 -3.92 5.76
N GLY A 68 -19.98 -4.68 5.19
CA GLY A 68 -19.64 -6.04 5.57
C GLY A 68 -18.15 -6.16 5.96
N LEU A 69 -17.29 -6.61 5.03
CA LEU A 69 -15.84 -6.70 5.23
C LEU A 69 -15.23 -5.33 5.59
N VAL A 70 -15.75 -4.27 5.01
CA VAL A 70 -15.42 -2.88 5.29
C VAL A 70 -16.64 -2.22 5.95
N PRO A 71 -16.77 -2.28 7.29
CA PRO A 71 -17.94 -1.76 8.00
C PRO A 71 -18.00 -0.25 7.92
N TYR A 72 -19.20 0.29 7.74
CA TYR A 72 -19.41 1.73 7.83
C TYR A 72 -19.11 2.26 9.25
N GLY A 73 -18.56 3.48 9.32
CA GLY A 73 -18.15 4.11 10.58
C GLY A 73 -16.91 3.51 11.25
N LYS A 74 -16.20 2.58 10.57
CA LYS A 74 -14.94 2.01 11.06
C LYS A 74 -13.80 2.34 10.11
N VAL A 75 -12.66 2.74 10.68
CA VAL A 75 -11.46 3.00 9.89
C VAL A 75 -10.96 1.72 9.24
N TRP A 76 -10.73 1.77 7.94
CA TRP A 76 -10.19 0.68 7.14
C TRP A 76 -8.84 1.08 6.54
N ARG A 77 -7.88 0.14 6.59
CA ARG A 77 -6.49 0.32 6.09
C ARG A 77 -6.36 0.58 4.58
N MET A 78 -7.49 0.78 3.89
CA MET A 78 -7.55 1.10 2.46
C MET A 78 -6.73 0.11 1.60
N GLY A 79 -6.87 -1.19 1.93
CA GLY A 79 -6.13 -2.27 1.28
C GLY A 79 -6.06 -3.52 2.14
N ALA A 80 -4.99 -4.30 1.96
CA ALA A 80 -4.68 -5.50 2.71
C ALA A 80 -3.25 -5.45 3.25
N ASP A 81 -2.99 -6.23 4.28
CA ASP A 81 -1.69 -6.39 4.95
C ASP A 81 -1.20 -5.09 5.62
N GLU A 82 -0.11 -4.49 5.16
CA GLU A 82 0.41 -3.22 5.65
C GLU A 82 -0.55 -2.06 5.32
N ALA A 83 -0.43 -0.95 6.03
CA ALA A 83 -1.15 0.27 5.70
C ALA A 83 -0.75 0.77 4.31
N THR A 84 -1.73 1.21 3.53
CA THR A 84 -1.46 1.84 2.21
C THR A 84 -0.57 3.07 2.40
N LEU A 85 0.51 3.18 1.64
CA LEU A 85 1.45 4.29 1.71
C LEU A 85 1.27 5.23 0.52
N LEU A 86 1.28 6.53 0.80
CA LEU A 86 1.39 7.63 -0.16
C LEU A 86 2.74 8.30 0.03
N THR A 87 3.53 8.45 -1.02
CA THR A 87 4.73 9.28 -1.04
C THR A 87 4.58 10.35 -2.12
N THR A 88 4.92 11.59 -1.78
CA THR A 88 4.97 12.70 -2.73
C THR A 88 6.25 13.50 -2.53
N ASP A 89 6.92 13.86 -3.63
CA ASP A 89 8.18 14.63 -3.61
C ASP A 89 7.96 16.15 -3.55
N LYS A 90 6.72 16.60 -3.72
CA LYS A 90 6.31 18.01 -3.61
C LYS A 90 5.01 18.14 -2.82
N ALA A 91 4.74 19.33 -2.32
CA ALA A 91 3.45 19.62 -1.69
C ALA A 91 2.32 19.48 -2.71
N ILE A 92 1.29 18.75 -2.32
CA ILE A 92 0.09 18.50 -3.13
C ILE A 92 -1.17 18.94 -2.37
N SER A 93 -2.28 19.05 -3.09
CA SER A 93 -3.60 19.12 -2.46
C SER A 93 -4.43 17.91 -2.87
N ILE A 94 -5.15 17.33 -1.92
CA ILE A 94 -6.16 16.28 -2.17
C ILE A 94 -7.51 16.83 -1.69
N GLY A 95 -8.51 16.88 -2.58
CA GLY A 95 -9.81 17.47 -2.26
C GLY A 95 -9.72 18.92 -1.79
N GLY A 96 -8.73 19.68 -2.27
CA GLY A 96 -8.46 21.05 -1.84
C GLY A 96 -7.65 21.19 -0.54
N THR A 97 -7.37 20.10 0.17
CA THR A 97 -6.58 20.11 1.40
C THR A 97 -5.10 19.89 1.11
N ALA A 98 -4.25 20.79 1.64
CA ALA A 98 -2.81 20.73 1.43
C ALA A 98 -2.15 19.59 2.22
N ILE A 99 -1.22 18.90 1.57
CA ILE A 99 -0.37 17.84 2.12
C ILE A 99 1.05 18.14 1.68
N GLU A 100 1.95 18.33 2.63
CA GLU A 100 3.35 18.62 2.36
C GLU A 100 4.07 17.43 1.72
N ALA A 101 5.22 17.66 1.11
CA ALA A 101 6.08 16.59 0.61
C ALA A 101 6.43 15.62 1.75
N GLY A 102 6.35 14.31 1.48
CA GLY A 102 6.60 13.31 2.51
C GLY A 102 5.98 11.95 2.20
N THR A 103 6.01 11.09 3.20
CA THR A 103 5.39 9.76 3.17
C THR A 103 4.36 9.65 4.28
N TYR A 104 3.19 9.12 3.95
CA TYR A 104 2.02 9.04 4.81
C TYR A 104 1.34 7.69 4.66
N SER A 105 0.68 7.21 5.71
CA SER A 105 -0.28 6.12 5.55
C SER A 105 -1.65 6.67 5.19
N LEU A 106 -2.35 5.94 4.33
CA LEU A 106 -3.72 6.24 3.94
C LEU A 106 -4.68 5.24 4.56
N TYR A 107 -5.76 5.77 5.12
CA TYR A 107 -6.90 5.01 5.63
C TYR A 107 -8.20 5.57 5.05
N LEU A 108 -9.25 4.78 5.12
CA LEU A 108 -10.60 5.18 4.70
C LEU A 108 -11.55 5.04 5.88
N LEU A 109 -12.37 6.05 6.10
CA LEU A 109 -13.52 5.98 6.99
C LEU A 109 -14.79 6.00 6.13
N PRO A 110 -15.35 4.83 5.76
CA PRO A 110 -16.52 4.76 4.90
C PRO A 110 -17.80 5.04 5.67
N ALA A 111 -18.75 5.65 4.98
CA ALA A 111 -20.14 5.84 5.40
C ALA A 111 -21.07 5.37 4.26
N GLU A 112 -22.37 5.29 4.52
CA GLU A 112 -23.33 4.86 3.50
C GLU A 112 -23.35 5.80 2.29
N GLU A 113 -23.31 7.11 2.53
CA GLU A 113 -23.41 8.14 1.49
C GLU A 113 -22.06 8.69 1.00
N GLY A 114 -20.95 8.25 1.58
CA GLY A 114 -19.63 8.76 1.20
C GLY A 114 -18.50 8.10 1.96
N ALA A 115 -17.34 8.76 1.99
CA ALA A 115 -16.20 8.34 2.79
C ALA A 115 -15.28 9.51 3.08
N LYS A 116 -14.45 9.37 4.12
CA LYS A 116 -13.32 10.27 4.37
C LYS A 116 -12.01 9.52 4.13
N LEU A 117 -11.16 10.10 3.30
CA LEU A 117 -9.75 9.71 3.24
C LEU A 117 -9.03 10.27 4.45
N ILE A 118 -8.33 9.42 5.17
CA ILE A 118 -7.48 9.81 6.30
C ILE A 118 -6.04 9.76 5.83
N VAL A 119 -5.33 10.88 5.96
CA VAL A 119 -3.88 10.95 5.78
C VAL A 119 -3.25 10.94 7.17
N ASN A 120 -2.42 9.94 7.44
CA ASN A 120 -1.85 9.68 8.77
C ASN A 120 -0.32 9.72 8.70
N LYS A 121 0.31 10.35 9.70
CA LYS A 121 1.77 10.56 9.75
C LYS A 121 2.56 9.30 10.11
N GLN A 122 1.93 8.31 10.74
CA GLN A 122 2.58 7.04 11.05
C GLN A 122 2.79 6.23 9.77
N THR A 123 3.96 5.63 9.60
CA THR A 123 4.30 4.84 8.41
C THR A 123 5.00 3.54 8.78
N GLY A 124 4.92 2.53 7.88
CA GLY A 124 5.61 1.25 8.05
C GLY A 124 4.92 0.26 9.00
N GLN A 125 3.73 0.58 9.51
CA GLN A 125 2.96 -0.30 10.38
C GLN A 125 2.08 -1.27 9.59
N TRP A 126 1.70 -2.36 10.24
CA TRP A 126 0.63 -3.23 9.78
C TRP A 126 -0.68 -2.45 9.72
N GLY A 127 -1.48 -2.63 8.67
CA GLY A 127 -2.65 -1.79 8.39
C GLY A 127 -3.71 -1.74 9.48
N THR A 128 -3.79 -2.75 10.37
CA THR A 128 -4.69 -2.73 11.54
C THR A 128 -4.11 -2.02 12.75
N LYS A 129 -2.87 -1.53 12.67
CA LYS A 129 -2.19 -0.74 13.70
C LYS A 129 -2.42 0.77 13.42
N TYR A 130 -3.66 1.21 13.54
CA TYR A 130 -4.04 2.61 13.32
C TYR A 130 -3.98 3.40 14.61
N ASP A 131 -3.30 4.54 14.55
CA ASP A 131 -3.24 5.52 15.64
C ASP A 131 -3.88 6.84 15.17
N GLU A 132 -5.09 7.13 15.67
CA GLU A 132 -5.84 8.34 15.34
C GLU A 132 -5.12 9.63 15.74
N SER A 133 -4.28 9.59 16.78
CA SER A 133 -3.49 10.76 17.21
C SER A 133 -2.47 11.22 16.17
N GLN A 134 -2.16 10.36 15.20
CA GLN A 134 -1.26 10.64 14.09
C GLN A 134 -1.99 11.12 12.82
N ASP A 135 -3.31 11.29 12.87
CA ASP A 135 -4.05 11.84 11.73
C ASP A 135 -3.57 13.26 11.43
N LEU A 136 -3.17 13.48 10.19
CA LEU A 136 -2.85 14.80 9.68
C LEU A 136 -4.14 15.53 9.27
N VAL A 137 -4.99 14.81 8.52
CA VAL A 137 -6.24 15.38 7.98
C VAL A 137 -7.19 14.26 7.55
N ARG A 138 -8.49 14.58 7.54
CA ARG A 138 -9.58 13.76 6.99
C ARG A 138 -10.27 14.53 5.87
N ILE A 139 -10.29 13.97 4.67
CA ILE A 139 -10.73 14.61 3.42
C ILE A 139 -11.99 13.91 2.92
N ASP A 140 -13.04 14.66 2.64
CA ASP A 140 -14.26 14.09 2.07
C ASP A 140 -14.02 13.61 0.64
N LEU A 141 -14.48 12.38 0.36
CA LEU A 141 -14.42 11.78 -0.97
C LEU A 141 -15.81 11.77 -1.61
N LYS A 142 -15.85 12.02 -2.92
CA LYS A 142 -17.05 11.83 -3.73
C LYS A 142 -17.29 10.35 -3.95
N LYS A 143 -18.49 9.86 -3.69
CA LYS A 143 -18.93 8.49 -3.98
C LYS A 143 -19.62 8.44 -5.34
N GLN A 144 -19.35 7.40 -6.09
CA GLN A 144 -19.99 7.06 -7.34
C GLN A 144 -20.28 5.56 -7.37
N THR A 145 -21.47 5.19 -7.82
CA THR A 145 -21.80 3.80 -8.15
C THR A 145 -21.34 3.50 -9.58
N LEU A 146 -20.72 2.35 -9.76
CA LEU A 146 -20.25 1.87 -11.06
C LEU A 146 -21.27 0.91 -11.69
N ASP A 147 -21.41 0.96 -13.01
CA ASP A 147 -22.29 0.06 -13.78
C ASP A 147 -21.75 -1.38 -13.77
N ALA A 148 -20.44 -1.54 -13.76
CA ALA A 148 -19.78 -2.85 -13.71
C ALA A 148 -18.93 -2.99 -12.44
N PRO A 149 -19.06 -4.12 -11.71
CA PRO A 149 -18.29 -4.34 -10.49
C PRO A 149 -16.82 -4.61 -10.80
N VAL A 150 -15.94 -4.09 -9.94
CA VAL A 150 -14.50 -4.34 -9.95
C VAL A 150 -14.17 -5.37 -8.88
N ASP A 151 -13.65 -6.53 -9.30
CA ASP A 151 -13.42 -7.67 -8.40
C ASP A 151 -12.28 -7.45 -7.40
N GLN A 152 -11.29 -6.65 -7.74
CA GLN A 152 -10.12 -6.41 -6.91
C GLN A 152 -10.00 -4.93 -6.57
N PHE A 153 -9.78 -4.61 -5.28
CA PHE A 153 -9.52 -3.24 -4.85
C PHE A 153 -8.42 -2.60 -5.69
N ALA A 154 -8.64 -1.40 -6.16
CA ALA A 154 -7.69 -0.65 -6.96
C ALA A 154 -7.61 0.83 -6.51
N ILE A 155 -6.41 1.36 -6.56
CA ILE A 155 -6.13 2.78 -6.42
C ILE A 155 -5.55 3.27 -7.74
N ALA A 156 -6.01 4.42 -8.21
CA ALA A 156 -5.48 5.06 -9.41
C ALA A 156 -5.34 6.57 -9.18
N VAL A 157 -4.36 7.16 -9.82
CA VAL A 157 -4.26 8.61 -9.99
C VAL A 157 -4.36 8.87 -11.49
N GLU A 158 -5.52 9.32 -11.91
CA GLU A 158 -5.78 9.61 -13.32
C GLU A 158 -5.43 11.08 -13.62
N LYS A 159 -4.67 11.28 -14.67
CA LYS A 159 -4.29 12.64 -15.12
C LYS A 159 -5.48 13.31 -15.80
N THR A 160 -5.70 14.57 -15.47
CA THR A 160 -6.63 15.45 -16.17
C THR A 160 -5.86 16.51 -16.97
N ALA A 161 -6.57 17.42 -17.65
CA ALA A 161 -5.92 18.48 -18.43
C ALA A 161 -4.99 19.38 -17.59
N ALA A 162 -5.34 19.66 -16.33
CA ALA A 162 -4.59 20.58 -15.46
C ALA A 162 -3.93 19.83 -14.26
N ASP A 163 -4.59 18.81 -13.73
CA ASP A 163 -4.27 18.19 -12.46
C ASP A 163 -4.46 16.67 -12.52
N GLY A 164 -5.03 16.06 -11.50
CA GLY A 164 -5.37 14.64 -11.46
C GLY A 164 -6.60 14.35 -10.60
N VAL A 165 -7.01 13.09 -10.63
CA VAL A 165 -8.06 12.55 -9.76
C VAL A 165 -7.54 11.29 -9.09
N LEU A 166 -7.50 11.28 -7.77
CA LEU A 166 -7.30 10.08 -6.98
C LEU A 166 -8.61 9.28 -6.96
N LYS A 167 -8.56 8.02 -7.33
CA LYS A 167 -9.70 7.10 -7.36
C LYS A 167 -9.41 5.85 -6.54
N LEU A 168 -10.40 5.42 -5.76
CA LEU A 168 -10.42 4.19 -4.98
C LEU A 168 -11.61 3.38 -5.46
N THR A 169 -11.37 2.22 -6.04
CA THR A 169 -12.43 1.46 -6.70
C THR A 169 -12.49 0.04 -6.15
N TRP A 170 -13.66 -0.40 -5.72
CA TRP A 170 -13.90 -1.78 -5.34
C TRP A 170 -15.38 -2.12 -5.43
N GLU A 171 -15.70 -3.31 -5.96
CA GLU A 171 -17.06 -3.73 -6.27
C GLU A 171 -17.76 -2.65 -7.12
N ASN A 172 -18.98 -2.26 -6.79
CA ASN A 172 -19.74 -1.24 -7.53
C ASN A 172 -19.48 0.20 -7.02
N THR A 173 -18.46 0.41 -6.23
CA THR A 173 -18.23 1.72 -5.61
C THR A 173 -16.88 2.29 -6.01
N GLN A 174 -16.89 3.56 -6.42
CA GLN A 174 -15.71 4.39 -6.58
C GLN A 174 -15.80 5.59 -5.65
N TYR A 175 -14.74 5.82 -4.87
CA TYR A 175 -14.51 7.06 -4.16
C TYR A 175 -13.45 7.88 -4.90
N SER A 176 -13.59 9.19 -4.94
CA SER A 176 -12.63 10.05 -5.65
C SER A 176 -12.45 11.42 -5.00
N ALA A 177 -11.26 11.99 -5.22
CA ALA A 177 -10.97 13.38 -4.91
C ALA A 177 -10.04 13.98 -5.98
N ALA A 178 -10.16 15.28 -6.26
CA ALA A 178 -9.18 15.99 -7.06
C ALA A 178 -7.81 15.96 -6.37
N ILE A 179 -6.75 15.83 -7.14
CA ILE A 179 -5.36 15.90 -6.67
C ILE A 179 -4.59 16.86 -7.57
N ALA A 180 -3.87 17.80 -6.98
CA ALA A 180 -3.14 18.84 -7.69
C ALA A 180 -1.82 19.16 -6.98
N VAL A 181 -0.86 19.76 -7.69
CA VAL A 181 0.30 20.39 -7.04
C VAL A 181 -0.15 21.63 -6.29
N LYS A 182 0.29 21.77 -5.04
CA LYS A 182 0.07 23.01 -4.30
C LYS A 182 0.90 24.14 -4.93
N LYS A 183 0.24 25.17 -5.36
CA LYS A 183 0.87 26.41 -5.81
C LYS A 183 1.32 27.27 -4.63
#